data_bc62dab7c71c0f375e0d172706063351
#
_entry.id   bc62dab7c71c0f375e0d172706063351
#
_cell.length_a   1.000
_cell.length_b   1.000
_cell.length_c   1.000
_cell.angle_alpha   90.00
_cell.angle_beta   90.00
_cell.angle_gamma   90.00
#
_symmetry.space_group_name_H-M   'P 1'
#
loop_
_entity.id
_entity.type
_entity.pdbx_description
1 polymer ?
#
loop_
_entity_poly.entity_id
_entity_poly.type
_entity_poly.pdbx_seq_one_letter_code
_entity_poly.pdbx_strand_id
1 'polypeptide(L)'
;MAEYMTGLKRTNYCGDLRISDVGKEVVVCGWVQRCRDLGQLIFIDLRDRSGIVQLAFNDQTDREVFDKAFGCRSEFVLAAKGKVCERSAKNTEIPTGEIEIVVEDLRVLSKAQTPPFEIVDDLSTNEELRLKYRYLDLRRRPLLNNLMLRSKISKVARDYFAENGFVEIETPMMIKSTPEGARDYLVPSRIHHGKFYALPQSPQIYKQLLMVSGFDRYIQLARCFRDEDLRADRQPEFTQIDMELSFVDVEDILEVNEGLFKRLFKEVLGKELPTPFERMTYTEAMENYGSDKPDIRFDMKLQDISDLVKDCGFGVFTGAIENGGSVRAIVAKNAASVYTRKEIDKLTEYVKGIGAKGLAYVRWVDEPNASFKKFMTDDELNAIYARLGAEKGDVILIVADKNSTVLSTLGALRLKIAKRLEIIPDEFKFLWIVDFPFFEKDEETGEWVAMHHPFTMPKEECIQYLDSDPSRVIAKAFDLTLNGVELSSGSMRITNPELQEKMFRALKLTDEEIEAKFGFLVEAYKYGAPPHGGMGIGLDRVTMLLCGADSLRDVTAFPKVQNASELMSACPAPVDKESLDVLGIAVTDTEA
;
A
#
# COMPACT_ATOMS: atom_id res chain seq x y z
N MET A 1 33.82 -4.89 31.07
CA MET A 1 32.86 -3.74 31.22
C MET A 1 32.68 -3.13 29.85
N ALA A 2 31.55 -2.47 29.58
CA ALA A 2 31.38 -1.70 28.35
C ALA A 2 32.30 -0.48 28.37
N GLU A 3 32.87 -0.17 27.22
CA GLU A 3 33.71 1.01 27.01
C GLU A 3 32.89 2.18 26.45
N TYR A 4 33.42 3.39 26.46
CA TYR A 4 32.68 4.59 26.07
C TYR A 4 33.29 5.25 24.83
N MET A 5 32.50 6.04 24.14
CA MET A 5 32.96 6.86 22.97
C MET A 5 33.84 8.05 23.34
N THR A 6 34.05 8.32 24.63
CA THR A 6 34.85 9.48 25.09
C THR A 6 36.21 9.54 24.38
N GLY A 7 36.48 10.67 23.69
CA GLY A 7 37.69 10.86 22.91
C GLY A 7 37.69 10.27 21.50
N LEU A 8 36.65 9.51 21.12
CA LEU A 8 36.43 9.04 19.75
C LEU A 8 35.17 9.70 19.15
N LYS A 9 35.27 10.11 17.90
CA LYS A 9 34.15 10.59 17.09
C LYS A 9 34.16 9.84 15.77
N ARG A 10 33.03 9.24 15.40
CA ARG A 10 32.88 8.61 14.07
C ARG A 10 33.22 9.62 12.98
N THR A 11 34.12 9.28 12.08
CA THR A 11 34.50 10.08 10.92
C THR A 11 33.79 9.62 9.66
N ASN A 12 33.61 8.30 9.49
CA ASN A 12 33.05 7.69 8.29
C ASN A 12 32.02 6.62 8.64
N TYR A 13 31.07 6.41 7.74
CA TYR A 13 30.27 5.19 7.75
C TYR A 13 31.03 4.04 7.10
N CYS A 14 30.70 2.80 7.52
CA CYS A 14 31.42 1.60 7.08
C CYS A 14 31.36 1.40 5.56
N GLY A 15 30.17 1.55 4.97
CA GLY A 15 29.95 1.31 3.54
C GLY A 15 30.39 2.44 2.60
N ASP A 16 30.80 3.59 3.14
CA ASP A 16 31.16 4.77 2.31
C ASP A 16 32.63 4.77 1.87
N LEU A 17 33.47 3.97 2.54
CA LEU A 17 34.91 3.92 2.28
C LEU A 17 35.23 3.23 0.94
N ARG A 18 36.23 3.75 0.22
CA ARG A 18 36.67 3.24 -1.08
C ARG A 18 38.20 3.20 -1.18
N ILE A 19 38.72 2.65 -2.27
CA ILE A 19 40.16 2.59 -2.56
C ILE A 19 40.82 3.98 -2.53
N SER A 20 40.08 5.04 -2.85
CA SER A 20 40.54 6.43 -2.75
C SER A 20 40.79 6.95 -1.33
N ASP A 21 40.35 6.19 -0.33
CA ASP A 21 40.52 6.50 1.09
C ASP A 21 41.76 5.84 1.70
N VAL A 22 42.46 5.00 0.93
CA VAL A 22 43.71 4.35 1.39
C VAL A 22 44.69 5.37 1.93
N GLY A 23 45.25 5.10 3.09
CA GLY A 23 46.17 5.97 3.82
C GLY A 23 45.52 6.92 4.81
N LYS A 24 44.19 7.10 4.78
CA LYS A 24 43.44 7.93 5.74
C LYS A 24 43.27 7.21 7.08
N GLU A 25 43.38 7.97 8.16
CA GLU A 25 42.97 7.55 9.49
C GLU A 25 41.46 7.77 9.64
N VAL A 26 40.71 6.74 10.08
CA VAL A 26 39.26 6.79 10.19
C VAL A 26 38.79 6.20 11.53
N VAL A 27 37.63 6.64 11.99
CA VAL A 27 36.89 6.04 13.09
C VAL A 27 35.53 5.55 12.54
N VAL A 28 35.32 4.24 12.59
CA VAL A 28 34.06 3.61 12.20
C VAL A 28 33.39 2.97 13.42
N CYS A 29 32.05 2.92 13.40
CA CYS A 29 31.26 2.33 14.48
C CYS A 29 30.14 1.48 13.86
N GLY A 30 29.86 0.33 14.48
CA GLY A 30 28.82 -0.57 13.96
C GLY A 30 28.68 -1.85 14.79
N TRP A 31 28.01 -2.79 14.19
CA TRP A 31 27.78 -4.13 14.73
C TRP A 31 28.67 -5.16 14.05
N VAL A 32 29.21 -6.10 14.80
CA VAL A 32 29.97 -7.23 14.26
C VAL A 32 29.02 -8.13 13.45
N GLN A 33 29.19 -8.15 12.14
CA GLN A 33 28.48 -9.09 11.27
C GLN A 33 29.10 -10.48 11.37
N ARG A 34 30.43 -10.56 11.29
CA ARG A 34 31.19 -11.79 11.34
C ARG A 34 32.58 -11.53 11.91
N CYS A 35 33.05 -12.47 12.72
CA CYS A 35 34.43 -12.49 13.20
C CYS A 35 35.12 -13.78 12.70
N ARG A 36 36.31 -13.65 12.15
CA ARG A 36 37.15 -14.76 11.66
C ARG A 36 38.50 -14.71 12.36
N ASP A 37 38.80 -15.73 13.11
CA ASP A 37 40.09 -15.93 13.77
C ASP A 37 40.91 -16.94 12.97
N LEU A 38 42.07 -16.51 12.49
CA LEU A 38 43.06 -17.32 11.76
C LEU A 38 44.37 -17.48 12.55
N GLY A 39 44.29 -17.35 13.85
CA GLY A 39 45.43 -17.48 14.79
C GLY A 39 46.18 -16.17 15.00
N GLN A 40 47.08 -15.79 14.09
CA GLN A 40 47.80 -14.51 14.14
C GLN A 40 47.13 -13.37 13.41
N LEU A 41 45.99 -13.64 12.78
CA LEU A 41 45.19 -12.68 12.04
C LEU A 41 43.74 -12.78 12.49
N ILE A 42 43.11 -11.67 12.83
CA ILE A 42 41.69 -11.59 13.10
C ILE A 42 41.07 -10.62 12.09
N PHE A 43 39.96 -11.02 11.51
CA PHE A 43 39.14 -10.16 10.64
C PHE A 43 37.74 -10.02 11.23
N ILE A 44 37.27 -8.78 11.35
CA ILE A 44 35.92 -8.46 11.77
C ILE A 44 35.22 -7.70 10.64
N ASP A 45 34.14 -8.26 10.13
CA ASP A 45 33.25 -7.57 9.23
C ASP A 45 32.33 -6.68 10.08
N LEU A 46 32.58 -5.37 10.09
CA LEU A 46 31.79 -4.39 10.84
C LEU A 46 30.72 -3.79 9.95
N ARG A 47 29.46 -3.87 10.39
CA ARG A 47 28.28 -3.40 9.65
C ARG A 47 27.67 -2.18 10.31
N ASP A 48 27.30 -1.21 9.49
CA ASP A 48 26.40 -0.12 9.86
C ASP A 48 25.30 0.06 8.80
N ARG A 49 24.51 1.14 8.87
CA ARG A 49 23.42 1.38 7.92
C ARG A 49 23.86 1.57 6.47
N SER A 50 25.12 1.93 6.23
CA SER A 50 25.66 2.19 4.88
C SER A 50 26.24 0.95 4.22
N GLY A 51 26.63 -0.05 5.04
CA GLY A 51 27.24 -1.26 4.54
C GLY A 51 28.19 -1.92 5.53
N ILE A 52 29.17 -2.65 4.98
CA ILE A 52 30.12 -3.46 5.74
C ILE A 52 31.53 -2.99 5.37
N VAL A 53 32.44 -2.96 6.35
CA VAL A 53 33.88 -2.81 6.15
C VAL A 53 34.64 -3.86 6.94
N GLN A 54 35.73 -4.39 6.40
CA GLN A 54 36.60 -5.31 7.12
C GLN A 54 37.54 -4.55 8.04
N LEU A 55 37.59 -4.92 9.31
CA LEU A 55 38.63 -4.56 10.26
C LEU A 55 39.68 -5.68 10.29
N ALA A 56 40.95 -5.32 10.24
CA ALA A 56 42.06 -6.26 10.25
C ALA A 56 42.94 -6.04 11.48
N PHE A 57 43.31 -7.15 12.12
CA PHE A 57 44.20 -7.21 13.27
C PHE A 57 45.28 -8.23 12.95
N ASN A 58 46.54 -7.86 13.14
CA ASN A 58 47.70 -8.71 12.80
C ASN A 58 48.75 -8.69 13.93
N ASP A 59 49.92 -9.22 13.67
CA ASP A 59 51.05 -9.32 14.60
C ASP A 59 51.64 -7.95 15.03
N GLN A 60 51.32 -6.86 14.27
CA GLN A 60 51.72 -5.51 14.62
C GLN A 60 50.66 -4.77 15.45
N THR A 61 49.48 -5.33 15.59
CA THR A 61 48.41 -4.77 16.42
C THR A 61 48.80 -4.89 17.91
N ASP A 62 48.56 -3.78 18.66
CA ASP A 62 48.75 -3.81 20.12
C ASP A 62 48.07 -5.01 20.75
N ARG A 63 48.75 -5.65 21.72
CA ARG A 63 48.28 -6.89 22.31
C ARG A 63 46.92 -6.77 22.99
N GLU A 64 46.66 -5.65 23.65
CA GLU A 64 45.38 -5.43 24.30
C GLU A 64 44.25 -5.28 23.27
N VAL A 65 44.51 -4.58 22.17
CA VAL A 65 43.56 -4.41 21.04
C VAL A 65 43.30 -5.74 20.36
N PHE A 66 44.35 -6.57 20.15
CA PHE A 66 44.21 -7.90 19.57
C PHE A 66 43.39 -8.85 20.44
N ASP A 67 43.62 -8.86 21.75
CA ASP A 67 42.87 -9.70 22.72
C ASP A 67 41.39 -9.24 22.82
N LYS A 68 41.12 -7.95 22.70
CA LYS A 68 39.74 -7.43 22.56
C LYS A 68 39.07 -7.95 21.30
N ALA A 69 39.76 -7.91 20.16
CA ALA A 69 39.23 -8.41 18.89
C ALA A 69 38.94 -9.92 18.94
N PHE A 70 39.82 -10.70 19.54
CA PHE A 70 39.64 -12.13 19.79
C PHE A 70 38.38 -12.44 20.63
N GLY A 71 38.04 -11.57 21.58
CA GLY A 71 36.86 -11.64 22.42
C GLY A 71 35.54 -11.23 21.74
N CYS A 72 35.58 -10.64 20.55
CA CYS A 72 34.38 -10.16 19.84
C CYS A 72 33.52 -11.30 19.32
N ARG A 73 32.20 -11.11 19.37
CA ARG A 73 31.19 -12.06 18.87
C ARG A 73 30.18 -11.29 17.99
N SER A 74 29.39 -12.04 17.24
CA SER A 74 28.32 -11.47 16.38
C SER A 74 27.44 -10.48 17.16
N GLU A 75 27.08 -9.41 16.49
CA GLU A 75 26.22 -8.31 16.98
C GLU A 75 26.80 -7.49 18.15
N PHE A 76 28.08 -7.71 18.58
CA PHE A 76 28.74 -6.76 19.47
C PHE A 76 28.84 -5.40 18.80
N VAL A 77 28.66 -4.33 19.57
CA VAL A 77 28.77 -2.95 19.09
C VAL A 77 30.20 -2.47 19.33
N LEU A 78 30.87 -2.09 18.25
CA LEU A 78 32.27 -1.66 18.27
C LEU A 78 32.43 -0.22 17.79
N ALA A 79 33.47 0.44 18.31
CA ALA A 79 34.11 1.58 17.69
C ALA A 79 35.56 1.21 17.39
N ALA A 80 36.00 1.38 16.16
CA ALA A 80 37.35 1.08 15.71
C ALA A 80 37.99 2.30 15.07
N LYS A 81 39.18 2.65 15.54
CA LYS A 81 40.04 3.65 14.93
C LYS A 81 41.21 2.93 14.26
N GLY A 82 41.54 3.33 13.04
CA GLY A 82 42.65 2.74 12.32
C GLY A 82 42.87 3.37 10.94
N LYS A 83 43.80 2.81 10.20
CA LYS A 83 44.19 3.28 8.89
C LYS A 83 43.57 2.44 7.78
N VAL A 84 43.01 3.09 6.78
CA VAL A 84 42.47 2.41 5.59
C VAL A 84 43.63 1.89 4.75
N CYS A 85 43.63 0.61 4.45
CA CYS A 85 44.62 -0.08 3.63
C CYS A 85 43.97 -0.84 2.47
N GLU A 86 44.73 -1.12 1.42
CA GLU A 86 44.26 -2.01 0.35
C GLU A 86 44.31 -3.46 0.83
N ARG A 87 43.26 -4.26 0.57
CA ARG A 87 43.20 -5.68 0.92
C ARG A 87 44.11 -6.50 0.03
N SER A 88 44.82 -7.43 0.62
CA SER A 88 45.62 -8.42 -0.12
C SER A 88 44.72 -9.36 -0.95
N ALA A 89 43.54 -9.73 -0.42
CA ALA A 89 42.54 -10.55 -1.09
C ALA A 89 41.26 -9.71 -1.26
N LYS A 90 41.04 -9.20 -2.47
CA LYS A 90 39.87 -8.37 -2.79
C LYS A 90 38.58 -9.18 -2.81
N ASN A 91 37.50 -8.60 -2.30
CA ASN A 91 36.14 -9.16 -2.34
C ASN A 91 35.25 -8.31 -3.25
N THR A 92 34.84 -8.86 -4.38
CA THR A 92 34.02 -8.17 -5.38
C THR A 92 32.52 -8.12 -5.03
N GLU A 93 32.08 -8.83 -3.99
CA GLU A 93 30.67 -8.90 -3.58
C GLU A 93 30.20 -7.68 -2.79
N ILE A 94 31.13 -6.91 -2.22
CA ILE A 94 30.80 -5.71 -1.44
C ILE A 94 31.55 -4.48 -1.97
N PRO A 95 30.93 -3.28 -1.93
CA PRO A 95 31.55 -2.05 -2.46
C PRO A 95 32.87 -1.65 -1.79
N THR A 96 33.08 -2.07 -0.54
CA THR A 96 34.30 -1.81 0.26
C THR A 96 35.31 -2.94 0.16
N GLY A 97 35.09 -3.92 -0.70
CA GLY A 97 35.89 -5.16 -0.72
C GLY A 97 37.32 -5.03 -1.23
N GLU A 98 37.72 -3.87 -1.73
CA GLU A 98 39.10 -3.56 -2.10
C GLU A 98 39.94 -3.04 -0.92
N ILE A 99 39.29 -2.65 0.19
CA ILE A 99 39.94 -2.02 1.34
C ILE A 99 39.64 -2.75 2.64
N GLU A 100 40.51 -2.56 3.63
CA GLU A 100 40.31 -2.94 5.02
C GLU A 100 40.85 -1.84 5.93
N ILE A 101 40.45 -1.85 7.19
CA ILE A 101 40.96 -0.94 8.20
C ILE A 101 41.91 -1.73 9.11
N VAL A 102 43.18 -1.39 9.09
CA VAL A 102 44.16 -1.89 10.09
C VAL A 102 43.92 -1.11 11.37
N VAL A 103 43.47 -1.82 12.41
CA VAL A 103 42.94 -1.19 13.63
C VAL A 103 44.07 -0.91 14.63
N GLU A 104 44.06 0.30 15.17
CA GLU A 104 44.98 0.82 16.16
C GLU A 104 44.32 0.94 17.56
N ASP A 105 43.04 1.33 17.61
CA ASP A 105 42.24 1.38 18.85
C ASP A 105 40.88 0.69 18.62
N LEU A 106 40.52 -0.21 19.50
CA LEU A 106 39.24 -0.95 19.47
C LEU A 106 38.52 -0.78 20.79
N ARG A 107 37.27 -0.36 20.73
CA ARG A 107 36.39 -0.30 21.91
C ARG A 107 35.16 -1.19 21.73
N VAL A 108 34.88 -2.00 22.72
CA VAL A 108 33.64 -2.78 22.82
C VAL A 108 32.62 -1.96 23.59
N LEU A 109 31.76 -1.25 22.82
CA LEU A 109 30.75 -0.35 23.38
C LEU A 109 29.60 -1.11 24.03
N SER A 110 29.22 -2.26 23.45
CA SER A 110 28.20 -3.13 24.01
C SER A 110 28.42 -4.57 23.56
N LYS A 111 28.25 -5.51 24.48
CA LYS A 111 28.19 -6.92 24.17
C LYS A 111 26.77 -7.34 23.85
N ALA A 112 26.59 -8.28 22.93
CA ALA A 112 25.30 -8.85 22.58
C ALA A 112 25.17 -10.28 23.08
N GLN A 113 23.96 -10.69 23.41
CA GLN A 113 23.61 -12.11 23.50
C GLN A 113 23.45 -12.67 22.08
N THR A 114 23.45 -13.98 21.96
CA THR A 114 23.16 -14.64 20.68
C THR A 114 21.76 -14.24 20.22
N PRO A 115 21.62 -13.62 19.02
CA PRO A 115 20.31 -13.24 18.51
C PRO A 115 19.39 -14.46 18.31
N PRO A 116 18.06 -14.28 18.40
CA PRO A 116 17.09 -15.36 18.17
C PRO A 116 17.05 -15.86 16.72
N PHE A 117 17.63 -15.11 15.79
CA PHE A 117 17.85 -15.47 14.39
C PHE A 117 19.08 -14.74 13.85
N GLU A 118 19.67 -15.26 12.79
CA GLU A 118 20.79 -14.61 12.11
C GLU A 118 20.35 -13.35 11.37
N ILE A 119 21.20 -12.31 11.38
CA ILE A 119 20.94 -11.06 10.67
C ILE A 119 21.60 -11.15 9.29
N VAL A 120 20.88 -11.80 8.38
CA VAL A 120 21.27 -12.06 6.98
C VAL A 120 20.13 -11.65 6.04
N ASP A 121 20.46 -11.38 4.78
CA ASP A 121 19.49 -10.86 3.82
C ASP A 121 18.47 -11.91 3.40
N ASP A 122 18.92 -13.13 3.14
CA ASP A 122 18.04 -14.28 2.85
C ASP A 122 17.79 -15.08 4.14
N LEU A 123 16.62 -14.89 4.69
CA LEU A 123 16.23 -15.45 5.99
C LEU A 123 14.91 -16.21 5.90
N SER A 124 14.94 -17.49 6.27
CA SER A 124 13.76 -18.37 6.31
C SER A 124 13.00 -18.36 7.66
N THR A 125 13.39 -17.51 8.59
CA THR A 125 12.77 -17.43 9.93
C THR A 125 11.31 -16.94 9.82
N ASN A 126 10.43 -17.54 10.65
CA ASN A 126 9.01 -17.17 10.76
C ASN A 126 8.85 -15.65 10.99
N GLU A 127 7.89 -15.06 10.31
CA GLU A 127 7.57 -13.64 10.38
C GLU A 127 7.24 -13.19 11.81
N GLU A 128 6.49 -13.97 12.59
CA GLU A 128 6.13 -13.64 13.98
C GLU A 128 7.36 -13.45 14.88
N LEU A 129 8.36 -14.32 14.76
CA LEU A 129 9.61 -14.19 15.52
C LEU A 129 10.38 -12.94 15.10
N ARG A 130 10.41 -12.64 13.79
CA ARG A 130 11.03 -11.42 13.25
C ARG A 130 10.33 -10.15 13.73
N LEU A 131 8.99 -10.15 13.78
CA LEU A 131 8.19 -9.03 14.27
C LEU A 131 8.33 -8.84 15.78
N LYS A 132 8.45 -9.93 16.56
CA LYS A 132 8.73 -9.87 17.99
C LYS A 132 10.08 -9.20 18.29
N TYR A 133 11.09 -9.48 17.48
CA TYR A 133 12.42 -8.87 17.58
C TYR A 133 12.67 -7.89 16.42
N ARG A 134 11.67 -7.07 16.11
CA ARG A 134 11.68 -6.19 14.94
C ARG A 134 12.92 -5.30 14.83
N TYR A 135 13.43 -4.81 15.95
CA TYR A 135 14.66 -4.02 16.01
C TYR A 135 15.92 -4.78 15.54
N LEU A 136 15.91 -6.12 15.57
CA LEU A 136 16.97 -6.95 14.98
C LEU A 136 16.70 -7.18 13.49
N ASP A 137 15.45 -7.45 13.12
CA ASP A 137 15.04 -7.64 11.72
C ASP A 137 15.32 -6.39 10.87
N LEU A 138 15.14 -5.19 11.44
CA LEU A 138 15.47 -3.92 10.82
C LEU A 138 16.97 -3.68 10.55
N ARG A 139 17.87 -4.50 11.11
CA ARG A 139 19.30 -4.47 10.78
C ARG A 139 19.60 -5.16 9.44
N ARG A 140 18.67 -5.94 8.90
CA ARG A 140 18.81 -6.61 7.61
C ARG A 140 18.69 -5.59 6.46
N ARG A 141 19.55 -5.74 5.45
CA ARG A 141 19.59 -4.81 4.30
C ARG A 141 18.25 -4.61 3.59
N PRO A 142 17.46 -5.65 3.27
CA PRO A 142 16.21 -5.44 2.55
C PRO A 142 15.28 -4.46 3.27
N LEU A 143 15.02 -4.65 4.57
CA LEU A 143 14.15 -3.78 5.35
C LEU A 143 14.75 -2.39 5.58
N LEU A 144 16.06 -2.34 5.86
CA LEU A 144 16.78 -1.08 6.01
C LEU A 144 16.67 -0.23 4.73
N ASN A 145 16.91 -0.84 3.57
CA ASN A 145 16.84 -0.17 2.27
C ASN A 145 15.41 0.33 1.98
N ASN A 146 14.38 -0.46 2.31
CA ASN A 146 12.99 -0.05 2.15
C ASN A 146 12.67 1.21 2.98
N LEU A 147 13.12 1.26 4.24
CA LEU A 147 12.91 2.45 5.08
C LEU A 147 13.73 3.66 4.63
N MET A 148 14.96 3.44 4.13
CA MET A 148 15.77 4.50 3.54
C MET A 148 15.10 5.06 2.27
N LEU A 149 14.53 4.19 1.42
CA LEU A 149 13.77 4.58 0.24
C LEU A 149 12.52 5.37 0.62
N ARG A 150 11.77 4.90 1.63
CA ARG A 150 10.61 5.61 2.19
C ARG A 150 10.98 7.03 2.63
N SER A 151 12.10 7.18 3.33
CA SER A 151 12.61 8.49 3.75
C SER A 151 12.93 9.38 2.54
N LYS A 152 13.54 8.81 1.50
CA LYS A 152 13.83 9.53 0.25
C LYS A 152 12.57 9.96 -0.49
N ILE A 153 11.56 9.08 -0.59
CA ILE A 153 10.24 9.40 -1.18
C ILE A 153 9.61 10.58 -0.44
N SER A 154 9.57 10.54 0.90
CA SER A 154 9.02 11.62 1.72
C SER A 154 9.72 12.96 1.49
N LYS A 155 11.06 12.94 1.37
CA LYS A 155 11.84 14.14 1.08
C LYS A 155 11.51 14.69 -0.29
N VAL A 156 11.54 13.86 -1.32
CA VAL A 156 11.27 14.28 -2.73
C VAL A 156 9.86 14.84 -2.84
N ALA A 157 8.86 14.24 -2.16
CA ALA A 157 7.50 14.76 -2.16
C ALA A 157 7.44 16.16 -1.53
N ARG A 158 8.06 16.38 -0.37
CA ARG A 158 8.12 17.72 0.25
C ARG A 158 8.80 18.75 -0.65
N ASP A 159 9.94 18.41 -1.24
CA ASP A 159 10.65 19.30 -2.14
C ASP A 159 9.78 19.68 -3.34
N TYR A 160 9.12 18.68 -3.96
CA TYR A 160 8.24 18.90 -5.10
C TYR A 160 7.08 19.86 -4.77
N PHE A 161 6.37 19.59 -3.69
CA PHE A 161 5.21 20.41 -3.30
C PHE A 161 5.63 21.82 -2.90
N ALA A 162 6.73 21.97 -2.14
CA ALA A 162 7.25 23.28 -1.76
C ALA A 162 7.62 24.13 -2.99
N GLU A 163 8.30 23.55 -3.99
CA GLU A 163 8.65 24.22 -5.25
C GLU A 163 7.44 24.59 -6.09
N ASN A 164 6.30 23.90 -5.93
CA ASN A 164 5.03 24.18 -6.59
C ASN A 164 4.10 25.08 -5.75
N GLY A 165 4.61 25.73 -4.70
CA GLY A 165 3.90 26.74 -3.92
C GLY A 165 2.93 26.17 -2.87
N PHE A 166 3.07 24.89 -2.51
CA PHE A 166 2.29 24.29 -1.42
C PHE A 166 2.89 24.63 -0.06
N VAL A 167 2.01 24.84 0.92
CA VAL A 167 2.37 25.08 2.32
C VAL A 167 2.11 23.80 3.12
N GLU A 168 3.14 23.26 3.79
CA GLU A 168 2.98 22.11 4.69
C GLU A 168 2.37 22.59 6.01
N ILE A 169 1.17 22.10 6.34
CA ILE A 169 0.43 22.50 7.55
C ILE A 169 -0.01 21.23 8.28
N GLU A 170 0.35 21.14 9.57
CA GLU A 170 -0.11 20.05 10.43
C GLU A 170 -1.54 20.31 10.91
N THR A 171 -2.37 19.26 10.85
CA THR A 171 -3.74 19.26 11.38
C THR A 171 -3.82 18.47 12.68
N PRO A 172 -4.83 18.71 13.54
CA PRO A 172 -4.95 18.01 14.82
C PRO A 172 -5.08 16.48 14.65
N MET A 173 -4.46 15.74 15.57
CA MET A 173 -4.60 14.28 15.69
C MET A 173 -5.71 13.87 16.65
N MET A 174 -6.15 14.74 17.54
CA MET A 174 -7.30 14.54 18.43
C MET A 174 -8.45 15.41 17.93
N ILE A 175 -9.38 14.83 17.20
CA ILE A 175 -10.46 15.54 16.54
C ILE A 175 -11.82 15.06 17.06
N LYS A 176 -12.90 15.67 16.58
CA LYS A 176 -14.25 15.15 16.73
C LYS A 176 -14.44 13.95 15.79
N SER A 177 -15.12 12.91 16.25
CA SER A 177 -15.49 11.78 15.39
C SER A 177 -16.28 12.28 14.18
N THR A 178 -15.78 11.94 12.99
CA THR A 178 -16.38 12.28 11.70
C THR A 178 -16.33 11.04 10.81
N PRO A 179 -17.48 10.48 10.41
CA PRO A 179 -17.50 9.24 9.64
C PRO A 179 -16.95 9.48 8.22
N GLU A 180 -15.90 8.72 7.87
CA GLU A 180 -15.25 8.73 6.55
C GLU A 180 -15.18 7.31 5.94
N GLY A 181 -16.09 6.40 6.37
CA GLY A 181 -16.20 5.04 5.83
C GLY A 181 -15.64 3.94 6.75
N ALA A 182 -14.62 4.22 7.57
CA ALA A 182 -14.11 3.28 8.57
C ALA A 182 -14.64 3.58 9.99
N ARG A 183 -14.36 2.70 10.95
CA ARG A 183 -14.57 3.00 12.38
C ARG A 183 -13.42 3.86 12.89
N ASP A 184 -13.74 4.75 13.83
CA ASP A 184 -12.78 5.63 14.48
C ASP A 184 -12.14 4.96 15.70
N TYR A 185 -10.83 5.19 15.91
CA TYR A 185 -10.20 4.95 17.20
C TYR A 185 -10.55 6.10 18.15
N LEU A 186 -11.12 5.78 19.31
CA LEU A 186 -11.58 6.75 20.30
C LEU A 186 -10.59 6.92 21.43
N VAL A 187 -10.37 8.18 21.84
CA VAL A 187 -9.50 8.56 22.97
C VAL A 187 -10.35 9.27 24.02
N PRO A 188 -10.53 8.72 25.23
CA PRO A 188 -11.36 9.32 26.26
C PRO A 188 -10.75 10.61 26.80
N SER A 189 -11.61 11.60 27.11
CA SER A 189 -11.19 12.87 27.69
C SER A 189 -11.20 12.81 29.21
N ARG A 190 -10.05 13.06 29.86
CA ARG A 190 -9.95 13.18 31.32
C ARG A 190 -10.68 14.41 31.85
N ILE A 191 -10.70 15.50 31.09
CA ILE A 191 -11.30 16.78 31.53
C ILE A 191 -12.83 16.79 31.31
N HIS A 192 -13.29 16.14 30.25
CA HIS A 192 -14.70 16.09 29.88
C HIS A 192 -15.18 14.64 29.96
N HIS A 193 -15.54 14.17 31.14
CA HIS A 193 -15.99 12.80 31.39
C HIS A 193 -17.15 12.45 30.47
N GLY A 194 -17.13 11.23 29.91
CA GLY A 194 -18.12 10.74 28.93
C GLY A 194 -17.98 11.32 27.53
N LYS A 195 -16.95 12.16 27.27
CA LYS A 195 -16.62 12.65 25.93
C LYS A 195 -15.31 12.09 25.44
N PHE A 196 -15.22 11.90 24.13
CA PHE A 196 -14.09 11.28 23.46
C PHE A 196 -13.57 12.17 22.33
N TYR A 197 -12.28 12.15 22.13
CA TYR A 197 -11.66 12.50 20.87
C TYR A 197 -11.64 11.26 19.96
N ALA A 198 -11.57 11.48 18.64
CA ALA A 198 -11.27 10.44 17.68
C ALA A 198 -9.91 10.70 17.05
N LEU A 199 -9.19 9.63 16.66
CA LEU A 199 -8.02 9.75 15.80
C LEU A 199 -8.48 9.90 14.35
N PRO A 200 -7.87 10.79 13.52
CA PRO A 200 -8.38 11.12 12.20
C PRO A 200 -8.19 9.97 11.22
N GLN A 201 -9.23 9.66 10.45
CA GLN A 201 -9.14 8.74 9.30
C GLN A 201 -8.38 9.38 8.13
N SER A 202 -8.52 10.70 7.99
CA SER A 202 -7.77 11.58 7.10
C SER A 202 -7.92 13.04 7.58
N PRO A 203 -7.13 14.00 7.09
CA PRO A 203 -7.31 15.42 7.41
C PRO A 203 -8.42 16.09 6.57
N GLN A 204 -9.37 15.32 6.01
CA GLN A 204 -10.35 15.76 5.00
C GLN A 204 -11.06 17.05 5.35
N ILE A 205 -11.59 17.21 6.57
CA ILE A 205 -12.34 18.41 6.94
C ILE A 205 -11.40 19.60 7.14
N TYR A 206 -10.27 19.39 7.78
CA TYR A 206 -9.32 20.46 8.09
C TYR A 206 -8.66 21.03 6.84
N LYS A 207 -8.33 20.21 5.85
CA LYS A 207 -7.76 20.71 4.60
C LYS A 207 -8.75 21.56 3.80
N GLN A 208 -10.04 21.24 3.83
CA GLN A 208 -11.09 22.09 3.24
C GLN A 208 -11.21 23.43 4.00
N LEU A 209 -11.15 23.41 5.32
CA LEU A 209 -11.12 24.65 6.13
C LEU A 209 -9.89 25.51 5.84
N LEU A 210 -8.74 24.90 5.53
CA LEU A 210 -7.54 25.63 5.09
C LEU A 210 -7.75 26.31 3.74
N MET A 211 -8.52 25.71 2.83
CA MET A 211 -8.90 26.38 1.58
C MET A 211 -9.81 27.58 1.84
N VAL A 212 -10.82 27.45 2.71
CA VAL A 212 -11.65 28.56 3.17
C VAL A 212 -10.82 29.65 3.85
N SER A 213 -9.72 29.27 4.52
CA SER A 213 -8.80 30.19 5.18
C SER A 213 -7.82 30.89 4.22
N GLY A 214 -7.85 30.58 2.92
CA GLY A 214 -7.04 31.25 1.90
C GLY A 214 -5.60 30.74 1.75
N PHE A 215 -5.32 29.50 2.15
CA PHE A 215 -3.98 28.91 1.98
C PHE A 215 -3.70 28.43 0.54
N ASP A 216 -4.72 28.35 -0.33
CA ASP A 216 -4.68 27.99 -1.73
C ASP A 216 -4.09 26.61 -2.06
N ARG A 217 -2.94 26.26 -1.51
CA ARG A 217 -2.23 25.01 -1.77
C ARG A 217 -1.69 24.43 -0.48
N TYR A 218 -2.30 23.37 -0.01
CA TYR A 218 -1.96 22.66 1.23
C TYR A 218 -1.36 21.30 0.92
N ILE A 219 -0.38 20.91 1.74
CA ILE A 219 0.23 19.58 1.80
C ILE A 219 0.45 19.16 3.25
N GLN A 220 0.34 17.87 3.53
CA GLN A 220 0.76 17.26 4.79
C GLN A 220 1.15 15.81 4.57
N LEU A 221 2.22 15.35 5.20
CA LEU A 221 2.47 13.92 5.39
C LEU A 221 1.68 13.47 6.62
N ALA A 222 0.40 13.19 6.42
CA ALA A 222 -0.57 12.98 7.50
C ALA A 222 -0.56 11.55 8.03
N ARG A 223 -0.54 11.39 9.35
CA ARG A 223 -0.89 10.09 9.98
C ARG A 223 -2.39 9.92 9.98
N CYS A 224 -2.83 8.76 9.52
CA CYS A 224 -4.22 8.37 9.41
C CYS A 224 -4.46 7.09 10.18
N PHE A 225 -5.67 6.93 10.73
CA PHE A 225 -6.05 5.81 11.58
C PHE A 225 -7.41 5.27 11.14
N ARG A 226 -7.51 3.96 10.90
CA ARG A 226 -8.77 3.32 10.50
C ARG A 226 -8.89 1.97 11.19
N ASP A 227 -9.95 1.78 11.95
CA ASP A 227 -10.29 0.50 12.57
C ASP A 227 -11.06 -0.37 11.59
N GLU A 228 -10.31 -1.10 10.78
CA GLU A 228 -10.78 -1.99 9.72
C GLU A 228 -10.09 -3.34 9.80
N ASP A 229 -10.63 -4.35 9.12
CA ASP A 229 -9.99 -5.65 8.97
C ASP A 229 -8.67 -5.52 8.22
N LEU A 230 -7.60 -6.03 8.84
CA LEU A 230 -6.26 -5.91 8.29
C LEU A 230 -5.97 -6.97 7.23
N ARG A 231 -5.22 -6.54 6.20
CA ARG A 231 -4.72 -7.35 5.10
C ARG A 231 -3.24 -7.03 4.85
N ALA A 232 -2.62 -7.70 3.89
CA ALA A 232 -1.22 -7.42 3.53
C ALA A 232 -0.99 -5.97 3.10
N ASP A 233 -2.01 -5.34 2.49
CA ASP A 233 -2.01 -3.97 1.98
C ASP A 233 -2.79 -2.97 2.86
N ARG A 234 -3.14 -3.35 4.11
CA ARG A 234 -3.85 -2.50 5.08
C ARG A 234 -3.20 -2.57 6.45
N GLN A 235 -3.01 -1.40 7.06
CA GLN A 235 -2.57 -1.21 8.45
C GLN A 235 -3.56 -0.28 9.15
N PRO A 236 -3.79 -0.43 10.48
CA PRO A 236 -4.74 0.40 11.21
C PRO A 236 -4.26 1.84 11.36
N GLU A 237 -2.97 2.05 11.17
CA GLU A 237 -2.32 3.36 11.11
C GLU A 237 -1.35 3.41 9.93
N PHE A 238 -1.45 4.47 9.13
CA PHE A 238 -0.65 4.64 7.92
C PHE A 238 -0.37 6.12 7.64
N THR A 239 0.43 6.42 6.64
CA THR A 239 0.76 7.79 6.26
C THR A 239 0.24 8.10 4.86
N GLN A 240 -0.44 9.24 4.71
CA GLN A 240 -0.78 9.81 3.41
C GLN A 240 0.09 11.02 3.10
N ILE A 241 0.46 11.18 1.84
CA ILE A 241 0.80 12.47 1.27
C ILE A 241 -0.55 13.08 0.90
N ASP A 242 -1.04 13.98 1.72
CA ASP A 242 -2.38 14.57 1.58
C ASP A 242 -2.28 15.99 1.08
N MET A 243 -3.08 16.34 0.07
CA MET A 243 -3.05 17.66 -0.55
C MET A 243 -4.43 18.20 -0.85
N GLU A 244 -4.55 19.54 -0.91
CA GLU A 244 -5.74 20.26 -1.35
C GLU A 244 -5.35 21.55 -2.07
N LEU A 245 -6.09 21.92 -3.11
CA LEU A 245 -5.86 23.12 -3.93
C LEU A 245 -7.15 23.90 -4.12
N SER A 246 -7.06 25.23 -4.10
CA SER A 246 -8.16 26.16 -4.43
C SER A 246 -8.05 26.65 -5.87
N PHE A 247 -9.20 27.08 -6.42
CA PHE A 247 -9.34 27.69 -7.76
C PHE A 247 -8.85 26.78 -8.90
N VAL A 248 -9.17 25.49 -8.79
CA VAL A 248 -8.76 24.42 -9.73
C VAL A 248 -9.95 23.59 -10.18
N ASP A 249 -9.78 22.85 -11.26
CA ASP A 249 -10.64 21.73 -11.65
C ASP A 249 -9.86 20.41 -11.65
N VAL A 250 -10.50 19.32 -12.02
CA VAL A 250 -9.96 17.94 -12.00
C VAL A 250 -8.59 17.88 -12.68
N GLU A 251 -8.46 18.45 -13.89
CA GLU A 251 -7.24 18.40 -14.69
C GLU A 251 -6.01 18.97 -13.96
N ASP A 252 -6.17 20.08 -13.23
CA ASP A 252 -5.08 20.73 -12.49
C ASP A 252 -4.55 19.78 -11.38
N ILE A 253 -5.44 19.03 -10.74
CA ILE A 253 -5.07 18.09 -9.69
C ILE A 253 -4.35 16.87 -10.27
N LEU A 254 -4.84 16.34 -11.40
CA LEU A 254 -4.20 15.23 -12.09
C LEU A 254 -2.78 15.61 -12.54
N GLU A 255 -2.60 16.79 -13.13
CA GLU A 255 -1.30 17.29 -13.60
C GLU A 255 -0.28 17.42 -12.45
N VAL A 256 -0.70 17.99 -11.31
CA VAL A 256 0.16 18.10 -10.13
C VAL A 256 0.61 16.72 -9.63
N ASN A 257 -0.28 15.73 -9.61
CA ASN A 257 0.08 14.37 -9.20
C ASN A 257 0.99 13.67 -10.20
N GLU A 258 0.74 13.80 -11.49
CA GLU A 258 1.62 13.25 -12.53
C GLU A 258 3.03 13.83 -12.43
N GLY A 259 3.14 15.13 -12.16
CA GLY A 259 4.41 15.82 -11.90
C GLY A 259 5.16 15.25 -10.69
N LEU A 260 4.44 14.98 -9.59
CA LEU A 260 5.01 14.33 -8.41
C LEU A 260 5.58 12.95 -8.74
N PHE A 261 4.80 12.07 -9.38
CA PHE A 261 5.25 10.73 -9.71
C PHE A 261 6.39 10.73 -10.73
N LYS A 262 6.36 11.61 -11.71
CA LYS A 262 7.48 11.80 -12.65
C LYS A 262 8.78 12.15 -11.92
N ARG A 263 8.72 13.06 -10.95
CA ARG A 263 9.87 13.44 -10.13
C ARG A 263 10.33 12.30 -9.20
N LEU A 264 9.39 11.61 -8.56
CA LEU A 264 9.69 10.45 -7.71
C LEU A 264 10.42 9.36 -8.50
N PHE A 265 9.92 8.99 -9.69
CA PHE A 265 10.55 7.97 -10.51
C PHE A 265 11.97 8.36 -10.94
N LYS A 266 12.16 9.61 -11.34
CA LYS A 266 13.48 10.12 -11.73
C LYS A 266 14.48 10.13 -10.58
N GLU A 267 14.11 10.70 -9.43
CA GLU A 267 15.04 10.90 -8.32
C GLU A 267 15.23 9.64 -7.47
N VAL A 268 14.19 8.80 -7.33
CA VAL A 268 14.22 7.61 -6.48
C VAL A 268 14.72 6.39 -7.24
N LEU A 269 14.20 6.15 -8.44
CA LEU A 269 14.48 4.96 -9.25
C LEU A 269 15.45 5.22 -10.41
N GLY A 270 15.74 6.47 -10.76
CA GLY A 270 16.53 6.82 -11.94
C GLY A 270 15.82 6.51 -13.26
N LYS A 271 14.49 6.39 -13.25
CA LYS A 271 13.66 6.06 -14.42
C LYS A 271 12.87 7.28 -14.87
N GLU A 272 12.76 7.48 -16.18
CA GLU A 272 11.83 8.47 -16.75
C GLU A 272 10.42 7.85 -16.80
N LEU A 273 9.41 8.65 -16.45
CA LEU A 273 8.02 8.25 -16.45
C LEU A 273 7.26 9.12 -17.48
N PRO A 274 6.67 8.52 -18.54
CA PRO A 274 5.90 9.28 -19.51
C PRO A 274 4.60 9.79 -18.91
N THR A 275 4.23 11.03 -19.26
CA THR A 275 2.97 11.69 -18.91
C THR A 275 2.35 12.30 -20.18
N PRO A 276 1.01 12.48 -20.28
CA PRO A 276 0.01 12.16 -19.25
C PRO A 276 -0.22 10.64 -19.09
N PHE A 277 -0.74 10.24 -17.93
CA PHE A 277 -1.12 8.85 -17.68
C PHE A 277 -2.40 8.49 -18.44
N GLU A 278 -2.56 7.19 -18.74
CA GLU A 278 -3.78 6.66 -19.33
C GLU A 278 -4.98 6.93 -18.42
N ARG A 279 -6.14 7.13 -19.02
CA ARG A 279 -7.42 7.37 -18.32
C ARG A 279 -8.45 6.36 -18.75
N MET A 280 -9.24 5.92 -17.78
CA MET A 280 -10.34 4.99 -17.98
C MET A 280 -11.50 5.39 -17.07
N THR A 281 -12.72 5.34 -17.56
CA THR A 281 -13.89 5.55 -16.71
C THR A 281 -14.09 4.36 -15.76
N TYR A 282 -14.72 4.61 -14.62
CA TYR A 282 -15.09 3.54 -13.69
C TYR A 282 -15.88 2.42 -14.38
N THR A 283 -16.83 2.80 -15.22
CA THR A 283 -17.65 1.82 -15.98
C THR A 283 -16.78 0.97 -16.89
N GLU A 284 -15.87 1.56 -17.65
CA GLU A 284 -14.95 0.81 -18.51
C GLU A 284 -14.02 -0.12 -17.72
N ALA A 285 -13.54 0.33 -16.56
CA ALA A 285 -12.70 -0.49 -15.68
C ALA A 285 -13.47 -1.69 -15.16
N MET A 286 -14.68 -1.50 -14.67
CA MET A 286 -15.54 -2.58 -14.19
C MET A 286 -15.95 -3.54 -15.30
N GLU A 287 -16.40 -3.03 -16.44
CA GLU A 287 -16.86 -3.84 -17.58
C GLU A 287 -15.74 -4.69 -18.19
N ASN A 288 -14.54 -4.13 -18.36
CA ASN A 288 -13.44 -4.81 -19.03
C ASN A 288 -12.55 -5.64 -18.10
N TYR A 289 -12.48 -5.28 -16.81
CA TYR A 289 -11.49 -5.88 -15.89
C TYR A 289 -12.09 -6.39 -14.59
N GLY A 290 -13.37 -6.07 -14.30
CA GLY A 290 -14.05 -6.47 -13.07
C GLY A 290 -13.46 -5.85 -11.80
N SER A 291 -12.85 -4.66 -11.92
CA SER A 291 -12.18 -3.97 -10.83
C SER A 291 -12.09 -2.47 -11.12
N ASP A 292 -12.25 -1.65 -10.09
CA ASP A 292 -11.98 -0.21 -10.06
C ASP A 292 -10.48 0.16 -10.05
N LYS A 293 -9.61 -0.85 -9.95
CA LYS A 293 -8.14 -0.74 -9.96
C LYS A 293 -7.51 -1.85 -10.80
N PRO A 294 -7.76 -1.86 -12.12
CA PRO A 294 -7.30 -2.94 -12.98
C PRO A 294 -5.78 -2.92 -13.15
N ASP A 295 -5.17 -4.10 -13.18
CA ASP A 295 -3.81 -4.26 -13.70
C ASP A 295 -3.87 -4.33 -15.23
N ILE A 296 -3.42 -3.28 -15.90
CA ILE A 296 -3.46 -3.13 -17.37
C ILE A 296 -2.15 -3.57 -18.05
N ARG A 297 -1.22 -4.17 -17.32
CA ARG A 297 0.05 -4.66 -17.89
C ARG A 297 -0.12 -5.86 -18.81
N PHE A 298 -1.23 -6.55 -18.75
CA PHE A 298 -1.54 -7.70 -19.58
C PHE A 298 -2.99 -7.64 -20.06
N ASP A 299 -3.26 -8.24 -21.20
CA ASP A 299 -4.61 -8.38 -21.73
C ASP A 299 -5.44 -9.40 -20.89
N MET A 300 -6.48 -9.97 -21.39
CA MET A 300 -7.47 -10.84 -20.71
C MET A 300 -8.67 -10.05 -20.19
N LYS A 301 -9.27 -9.23 -21.07
CA LYS A 301 -10.48 -8.48 -20.72
C LYS A 301 -11.67 -9.42 -20.52
N LEU A 302 -12.58 -9.01 -19.64
CA LEU A 302 -13.89 -9.63 -19.51
C LEU A 302 -14.71 -9.36 -20.77
N GLN A 303 -15.44 -10.38 -21.24
CA GLN A 303 -16.30 -10.27 -22.41
C GLN A 303 -17.72 -10.74 -22.06
N ASP A 304 -18.71 -9.91 -22.35
CA ASP A 304 -20.11 -10.25 -22.14
C ASP A 304 -20.60 -11.16 -23.29
N ILE A 305 -21.19 -12.28 -22.92
CA ILE A 305 -21.78 -13.26 -23.84
C ILE A 305 -23.26 -13.52 -23.54
N SER A 306 -23.89 -12.67 -22.69
CA SER A 306 -25.27 -12.85 -22.25
C SER A 306 -26.25 -12.91 -23.43
N ASP A 307 -26.03 -12.08 -24.46
CA ASP A 307 -26.85 -12.06 -25.66
C ASP A 307 -26.81 -13.37 -26.46
N LEU A 308 -25.68 -14.09 -26.40
CA LEU A 308 -25.51 -15.38 -27.11
C LEU A 308 -26.11 -16.56 -26.38
N VAL A 309 -26.33 -16.46 -25.06
CA VAL A 309 -26.72 -17.59 -24.22
C VAL A 309 -28.08 -17.41 -23.54
N LYS A 310 -28.79 -16.31 -23.80
CA LYS A 310 -30.08 -15.99 -23.16
C LYS A 310 -31.17 -17.01 -23.45
N ASP A 311 -31.12 -17.69 -24.60
CA ASP A 311 -32.12 -18.65 -25.07
C ASP A 311 -31.58 -20.10 -25.08
N CYS A 312 -30.37 -20.33 -24.55
CA CYS A 312 -29.74 -21.66 -24.58
C CYS A 312 -30.37 -22.65 -23.59
N GLY A 313 -30.09 -23.95 -23.76
CA GLY A 313 -30.60 -25.00 -22.87
C GLY A 313 -29.92 -25.10 -21.50
N PHE A 314 -28.91 -24.26 -21.18
CA PHE A 314 -28.19 -24.31 -19.92
C PHE A 314 -28.81 -23.39 -18.87
N GLY A 315 -29.69 -23.93 -18.02
CA GLY A 315 -30.46 -23.19 -17.02
C GLY A 315 -29.66 -22.33 -16.03
N VAL A 316 -28.35 -22.54 -15.90
CA VAL A 316 -27.48 -21.67 -15.10
C VAL A 316 -27.30 -20.32 -15.78
N PHE A 317 -27.13 -20.31 -17.12
CA PHE A 317 -26.95 -19.09 -17.88
C PHE A 317 -28.27 -18.31 -18.03
N THR A 318 -29.31 -18.99 -18.49
CA THR A 318 -30.62 -18.38 -18.66
C THR A 318 -31.17 -17.86 -17.34
N GLY A 319 -31.06 -18.61 -16.24
CA GLY A 319 -31.53 -18.22 -14.93
C GLY A 319 -30.76 -17.01 -14.36
N ALA A 320 -29.46 -16.86 -14.65
CA ALA A 320 -28.71 -15.67 -14.25
C ALA A 320 -29.24 -14.42 -14.97
N ILE A 321 -29.47 -14.52 -16.28
CA ILE A 321 -29.98 -13.43 -17.11
C ILE A 321 -31.42 -13.04 -16.73
N GLU A 322 -32.31 -14.03 -16.54
CA GLU A 322 -33.70 -13.80 -16.11
C GLU A 322 -33.80 -13.08 -14.76
N ASN A 323 -32.81 -13.27 -13.88
CA ASN A 323 -32.72 -12.59 -12.58
C ASN A 323 -31.94 -11.25 -12.66
N GLY A 324 -31.73 -10.70 -13.85
CA GLY A 324 -31.08 -9.39 -14.05
C GLY A 324 -29.55 -9.41 -13.88
N GLY A 325 -28.94 -10.59 -13.85
CA GLY A 325 -27.49 -10.78 -13.86
C GLY A 325 -26.90 -10.83 -15.27
N SER A 326 -25.65 -11.30 -15.40
CA SER A 326 -24.97 -11.45 -16.68
C SER A 326 -24.19 -12.77 -16.76
N VAL A 327 -23.79 -13.12 -17.99
CA VAL A 327 -22.88 -14.22 -18.28
C VAL A 327 -21.67 -13.65 -18.98
N ARG A 328 -20.53 -13.68 -18.31
CA ARG A 328 -19.28 -13.13 -18.86
C ARG A 328 -18.16 -14.17 -18.83
N ALA A 329 -17.19 -13.95 -19.70
CA ALA A 329 -16.07 -14.85 -19.87
C ALA A 329 -14.73 -14.12 -19.89
N ILE A 330 -13.67 -14.84 -19.53
CA ILE A 330 -12.28 -14.50 -19.83
C ILE A 330 -11.63 -15.64 -20.59
N VAL A 331 -10.64 -15.32 -21.43
CA VAL A 331 -9.87 -16.29 -22.20
C VAL A 331 -8.43 -16.30 -21.74
N ALA A 332 -8.00 -17.40 -21.16
CA ALA A 332 -6.61 -17.65 -20.83
C ALA A 332 -5.91 -18.26 -22.06
N LYS A 333 -5.16 -17.43 -22.78
CA LYS A 333 -4.47 -17.82 -24.02
C LYS A 333 -3.37 -18.85 -23.75
N ASN A 334 -3.29 -19.89 -24.60
CA ASN A 334 -2.31 -20.98 -24.53
C ASN A 334 -2.25 -21.71 -23.17
N ALA A 335 -3.33 -21.69 -22.39
CA ALA A 335 -3.37 -22.16 -21.01
C ALA A 335 -3.86 -23.61 -20.83
N ALA A 336 -4.32 -24.27 -21.90
CA ALA A 336 -4.91 -25.61 -21.82
C ALA A 336 -3.96 -26.71 -21.32
N SER A 337 -2.64 -26.55 -21.48
CA SER A 337 -1.64 -27.47 -20.93
C SER A 337 -1.44 -27.27 -19.43
N VAL A 338 -1.55 -26.04 -18.93
CA VAL A 338 -1.38 -25.66 -17.51
C VAL A 338 -2.65 -25.95 -16.73
N TYR A 339 -3.80 -25.58 -17.25
CA TYR A 339 -5.10 -25.76 -16.60
C TYR A 339 -5.75 -27.08 -17.01
N THR A 340 -5.28 -28.18 -16.41
CA THR A 340 -5.94 -29.47 -16.48
C THR A 340 -7.29 -29.42 -15.76
N ARG A 341 -8.15 -30.46 -15.93
CA ARG A 341 -9.42 -30.54 -15.22
C ARG A 341 -9.27 -30.35 -13.71
N LYS A 342 -8.28 -31.00 -13.10
CA LYS A 342 -7.98 -30.87 -11.67
C LYS A 342 -7.63 -29.43 -11.25
N GLU A 343 -6.90 -28.71 -12.11
CA GLU A 343 -6.56 -27.30 -11.83
C GLU A 343 -7.79 -26.39 -12.01
N ILE A 344 -8.68 -26.68 -12.97
CA ILE A 344 -9.94 -25.96 -13.13
C ILE A 344 -10.88 -26.23 -11.95
N ASP A 345 -10.91 -27.45 -11.41
CA ASP A 345 -11.68 -27.77 -10.20
C ASP A 345 -11.21 -26.91 -9.01
N LYS A 346 -9.90 -26.68 -8.87
CA LYS A 346 -9.35 -25.75 -7.86
C LYS A 346 -9.79 -24.29 -8.11
N LEU A 347 -9.84 -23.86 -9.38
CA LEU A 347 -10.37 -22.53 -9.71
C LEU A 347 -11.86 -22.44 -9.38
N THR A 348 -12.63 -23.51 -9.54
CA THR A 348 -14.04 -23.56 -9.17
C THR A 348 -14.23 -23.36 -7.65
N GLU A 349 -13.41 -24.02 -6.83
CA GLU A 349 -13.45 -23.78 -5.37
C GLU A 349 -13.01 -22.37 -5.01
N TYR A 350 -12.00 -21.82 -5.69
CA TYR A 350 -11.57 -20.45 -5.50
C TYR A 350 -12.68 -19.42 -5.78
N VAL A 351 -13.40 -19.56 -6.90
CA VAL A 351 -14.49 -18.62 -7.24
C VAL A 351 -15.69 -18.76 -6.32
N LYS A 352 -15.97 -19.97 -5.80
CA LYS A 352 -16.99 -20.16 -4.75
C LYS A 352 -16.63 -19.41 -3.47
N GLY A 353 -15.35 -19.38 -3.11
CA GLY A 353 -14.86 -18.62 -1.96
C GLY A 353 -15.02 -17.10 -2.12
N ILE A 354 -15.19 -16.59 -3.36
CA ILE A 354 -15.46 -15.18 -3.67
C ILE A 354 -16.99 -14.89 -3.63
N GLY A 355 -17.82 -15.93 -3.76
CA GLY A 355 -19.28 -15.80 -3.75
C GLY A 355 -19.98 -16.28 -5.02
N ALA A 356 -19.24 -16.68 -6.07
CA ALA A 356 -19.87 -17.26 -7.26
C ALA A 356 -20.39 -18.68 -6.99
N LYS A 357 -21.52 -19.04 -7.60
CA LYS A 357 -22.14 -20.36 -7.44
C LYS A 357 -21.35 -21.49 -8.12
N GLY A 358 -20.52 -21.17 -9.10
CA GLY A 358 -19.72 -22.12 -9.86
C GLY A 358 -18.94 -21.48 -10.99
N LEU A 359 -18.19 -22.31 -11.73
CA LEU A 359 -17.39 -21.91 -12.86
C LEU A 359 -17.66 -22.82 -14.05
N ALA A 360 -18.23 -22.29 -15.11
CA ALA A 360 -18.33 -22.97 -16.38
C ALA A 360 -17.04 -22.74 -17.19
N TYR A 361 -16.63 -23.73 -17.98
CA TYR A 361 -15.38 -23.62 -18.71
C TYR A 361 -15.40 -24.35 -20.05
N VAL A 362 -14.51 -23.92 -20.95
CA VAL A 362 -14.12 -24.66 -22.15
C VAL A 362 -12.60 -24.84 -22.09
N ARG A 363 -12.15 -26.07 -22.21
CA ARG A 363 -10.71 -26.40 -22.38
C ARG A 363 -10.47 -26.88 -23.80
N TRP A 364 -9.63 -26.18 -24.54
CA TRP A 364 -9.40 -26.47 -25.97
C TRP A 364 -8.00 -27.06 -26.19
N VAL A 365 -7.86 -28.38 -26.10
CA VAL A 365 -6.60 -29.08 -26.40
C VAL A 365 -6.52 -29.41 -27.90
N ASP A 366 -7.22 -30.40 -28.33
CA ASP A 366 -7.35 -30.75 -29.75
C ASP A 366 -8.70 -30.29 -30.29
N GLU A 367 -9.75 -30.55 -29.54
CA GLU A 367 -11.09 -30.07 -29.77
C GLU A 367 -11.59 -29.33 -28.52
N PRO A 368 -12.52 -28.36 -28.66
CA PRO A 368 -13.07 -27.65 -27.52
C PRO A 368 -13.94 -28.57 -26.68
N ASN A 369 -13.61 -28.69 -25.39
CA ASN A 369 -14.35 -29.45 -24.42
C ASN A 369 -15.03 -28.52 -23.41
N ALA A 370 -16.32 -28.21 -23.65
CA ALA A 370 -17.12 -27.37 -22.79
C ALA A 370 -17.79 -28.20 -21.69
N SER A 371 -17.70 -27.72 -20.42
CA SER A 371 -18.37 -28.35 -19.26
C SER A 371 -19.89 -28.36 -19.38
N PHE A 372 -20.46 -27.55 -20.23
CA PHE A 372 -21.89 -27.36 -20.49
C PHE A 372 -22.33 -27.81 -21.89
N LYS A 373 -21.46 -28.49 -22.64
CA LYS A 373 -21.69 -28.90 -24.06
C LYS A 373 -23.03 -29.61 -24.29
N LYS A 374 -23.46 -30.46 -23.36
CA LYS A 374 -24.72 -31.23 -23.49
C LYS A 374 -26.00 -30.40 -23.47
N PHE A 375 -25.91 -29.13 -23.10
CA PHE A 375 -27.05 -28.22 -23.01
C PHE A 375 -27.09 -27.17 -24.13
N MET A 376 -26.14 -27.23 -25.08
CA MET A 376 -26.01 -26.23 -26.14
C MET A 376 -25.81 -26.94 -27.49
N THR A 377 -26.24 -26.24 -28.52
CA THR A 377 -25.97 -26.65 -29.93
C THR A 377 -24.54 -26.31 -30.33
N ASP A 378 -24.02 -26.94 -31.37
CA ASP A 378 -22.69 -26.61 -31.90
C ASP A 378 -22.64 -25.18 -32.47
N ASP A 379 -23.75 -24.65 -33.00
CA ASP A 379 -23.82 -23.27 -33.49
C ASP A 379 -23.71 -22.24 -32.37
N GLU A 380 -24.38 -22.46 -31.23
CA GLU A 380 -24.28 -21.62 -30.03
C GLU A 380 -22.87 -21.64 -29.45
N LEU A 381 -22.23 -22.83 -29.37
CA LEU A 381 -20.86 -22.96 -28.91
C LEU A 381 -19.87 -22.22 -29.83
N ASN A 382 -20.02 -22.40 -31.16
CA ASN A 382 -19.19 -21.74 -32.16
C ASN A 382 -19.36 -20.20 -32.11
N ALA A 383 -20.58 -19.70 -31.86
CA ALA A 383 -20.82 -18.26 -31.66
C ALA A 383 -20.07 -17.71 -30.45
N ILE A 384 -20.03 -18.47 -29.33
CA ILE A 384 -19.25 -18.10 -28.14
C ILE A 384 -17.76 -18.07 -28.48
N TYR A 385 -17.21 -19.13 -29.12
CA TYR A 385 -15.79 -19.19 -29.46
C TYR A 385 -15.37 -18.02 -30.38
N ALA A 386 -16.22 -17.73 -31.38
CA ALA A 386 -15.98 -16.62 -32.31
C ALA A 386 -16.00 -15.25 -31.60
N ARG A 387 -17.01 -15.01 -30.72
CA ARG A 387 -17.11 -13.76 -29.92
C ARG A 387 -15.88 -13.57 -29.05
N LEU A 388 -15.40 -14.63 -28.42
CA LEU A 388 -14.28 -14.59 -27.49
C LEU A 388 -12.92 -14.64 -28.19
N GLY A 389 -12.87 -14.86 -29.51
CA GLY A 389 -11.62 -15.06 -30.26
C GLY A 389 -10.80 -16.22 -29.70
N ALA A 390 -11.47 -17.27 -29.23
CA ALA A 390 -10.80 -18.41 -28.62
C ALA A 390 -10.36 -19.42 -29.69
N GLU A 391 -9.21 -20.04 -29.45
CA GLU A 391 -8.59 -20.99 -30.38
C GLU A 391 -7.95 -22.19 -29.67
N LYS A 392 -7.45 -23.13 -30.43
CA LYS A 392 -6.75 -24.31 -29.90
C LYS A 392 -5.59 -23.87 -28.97
N GLY A 393 -5.53 -24.44 -27.80
CA GLY A 393 -4.58 -24.11 -26.74
C GLY A 393 -5.17 -23.25 -25.61
N ASP A 394 -6.34 -22.64 -25.81
CA ASP A 394 -6.94 -21.71 -24.86
C ASP A 394 -7.79 -22.42 -23.80
N VAL A 395 -8.03 -21.70 -22.71
CA VAL A 395 -9.03 -22.02 -21.69
C VAL A 395 -9.98 -20.84 -21.54
N ILE A 396 -11.27 -21.07 -21.77
CA ILE A 396 -12.33 -20.10 -21.52
C ILE A 396 -12.91 -20.38 -20.15
N LEU A 397 -13.08 -19.36 -19.33
CA LEU A 397 -13.67 -19.42 -18.00
C LEU A 397 -14.86 -18.49 -17.96
N ILE A 398 -16.03 -18.99 -17.53
CA ILE A 398 -17.32 -18.31 -17.63
C ILE A 398 -17.98 -18.30 -16.25
N VAL A 399 -18.44 -17.12 -15.83
CA VAL A 399 -19.23 -16.95 -14.62
C VAL A 399 -20.60 -16.38 -14.99
N ALA A 400 -21.65 -16.90 -14.36
CA ALA A 400 -23.04 -16.49 -14.54
C ALA A 400 -23.68 -16.28 -13.16
N ASP A 401 -23.97 -15.03 -12.81
CA ASP A 401 -24.57 -14.63 -11.54
C ASP A 401 -25.05 -13.16 -11.62
N LYS A 402 -25.31 -12.52 -10.45
CA LYS A 402 -25.47 -11.06 -10.36
C LYS A 402 -24.26 -10.34 -10.91
N ASN A 403 -24.43 -9.18 -11.55
CA ASN A 403 -23.34 -8.43 -12.17
C ASN A 403 -22.16 -8.18 -11.22
N SER A 404 -22.41 -7.75 -9.97
CA SER A 404 -21.34 -7.51 -8.99
C SER A 404 -20.50 -8.76 -8.73
N THR A 405 -21.15 -9.92 -8.56
CA THR A 405 -20.49 -11.22 -8.36
C THR A 405 -19.69 -11.64 -9.59
N VAL A 406 -20.25 -11.48 -10.81
CA VAL A 406 -19.58 -11.85 -12.06
C VAL A 406 -18.32 -11.01 -12.24
N LEU A 407 -18.42 -9.70 -12.11
CA LEU A 407 -17.32 -8.77 -12.30
C LEU A 407 -16.19 -9.02 -11.29
N SER A 408 -16.51 -9.03 -9.99
CA SER A 408 -15.51 -9.25 -8.94
C SER A 408 -14.83 -10.62 -9.05
N THR A 409 -15.58 -11.67 -9.39
CA THR A 409 -15.06 -13.02 -9.53
C THR A 409 -14.10 -13.14 -10.73
N LEU A 410 -14.51 -12.64 -11.91
CA LEU A 410 -13.68 -12.70 -13.10
C LEU A 410 -12.46 -11.79 -12.99
N GLY A 411 -12.59 -10.62 -12.37
CA GLY A 411 -11.47 -9.72 -12.08
C GLY A 411 -10.41 -10.38 -11.19
N ALA A 412 -10.82 -11.04 -10.10
CA ALA A 412 -9.92 -11.79 -9.23
C ALA A 412 -9.30 -13.02 -9.94
N LEU A 413 -10.11 -13.74 -10.74
CA LEU A 413 -9.67 -14.91 -11.49
C LEU A 413 -8.64 -14.54 -12.55
N ARG A 414 -8.84 -13.41 -13.24
CA ARG A 414 -7.92 -12.85 -14.22
C ARG A 414 -6.51 -12.66 -13.64
N LEU A 415 -6.40 -12.02 -12.46
CA LEU A 415 -5.12 -11.79 -11.78
C LEU A 415 -4.46 -13.12 -11.35
N LYS A 416 -5.25 -14.05 -10.79
CA LYS A 416 -4.76 -15.36 -10.38
C LYS A 416 -4.17 -16.16 -11.54
N ILE A 417 -4.84 -16.11 -12.69
CA ILE A 417 -4.40 -16.80 -13.91
C ILE A 417 -3.14 -16.15 -14.47
N ALA A 418 -3.11 -14.83 -14.60
CA ALA A 418 -1.98 -14.09 -15.12
C ALA A 418 -0.70 -14.33 -14.29
N LYS A 419 -0.83 -14.35 -12.96
CA LYS A 419 0.27 -14.68 -12.04
C LYS A 419 0.76 -16.12 -12.24
N ARG A 420 -0.14 -17.09 -12.41
CA ARG A 420 0.22 -18.49 -12.62
C ARG A 420 0.89 -18.75 -13.97
N LEU A 421 0.48 -18.00 -14.98
CA LEU A 421 1.04 -18.10 -16.34
C LEU A 421 2.29 -17.26 -16.53
N GLU A 422 2.68 -16.47 -15.52
CA GLU A 422 3.84 -15.58 -15.55
C GLU A 422 3.81 -14.59 -16.74
N ILE A 423 2.60 -14.13 -17.12
CA ILE A 423 2.39 -13.22 -18.27
C ILE A 423 2.38 -11.75 -17.88
N ILE A 424 2.58 -11.41 -16.61
CA ILE A 424 2.59 -10.03 -16.12
C ILE A 424 3.99 -9.46 -16.33
N PRO A 425 4.18 -8.44 -17.20
CA PRO A 425 5.49 -7.83 -17.41
C PRO A 425 5.98 -7.07 -16.18
N ASP A 426 7.31 -7.02 -16.01
CA ASP A 426 7.95 -6.19 -14.96
C ASP A 426 8.07 -4.73 -15.45
N GLU A 427 6.96 -4.03 -15.40
CA GLU A 427 6.87 -2.61 -15.78
C GLU A 427 5.90 -1.86 -14.86
N PHE A 428 5.98 -0.53 -14.87
CA PHE A 428 5.08 0.35 -14.14
C PHE A 428 4.03 0.93 -15.09
N LYS A 429 2.75 0.60 -14.85
CA LYS A 429 1.61 1.12 -15.61
C LYS A 429 0.69 1.89 -14.68
N PHE A 430 0.73 3.21 -14.80
CA PHE A 430 -0.21 4.11 -14.14
C PHE A 430 -1.51 4.20 -14.93
N LEU A 431 -2.61 4.33 -14.20
CA LEU A 431 -3.93 4.51 -14.77
C LEU A 431 -4.77 5.40 -13.85
N TRP A 432 -5.36 6.45 -14.42
CA TRP A 432 -6.42 7.19 -13.77
C TRP A 432 -7.76 6.50 -13.99
N ILE A 433 -8.47 6.22 -12.91
CA ILE A 433 -9.89 5.88 -12.97
C ILE A 433 -10.67 7.16 -12.68
N VAL A 434 -11.59 7.49 -13.56
CA VAL A 434 -12.39 8.72 -13.50
C VAL A 434 -13.88 8.38 -13.63
N ASP A 435 -14.74 9.38 -13.44
CA ASP A 435 -16.18 9.24 -13.68
C ASP A 435 -16.84 8.17 -12.80
N PHE A 436 -16.50 8.17 -11.52
CA PHE A 436 -17.13 7.28 -10.55
C PHE A 436 -18.62 7.59 -10.40
N PRO A 437 -19.49 6.57 -10.19
CA PRO A 437 -20.82 6.82 -9.68
C PRO A 437 -20.74 7.60 -8.36
N PHE A 438 -21.63 8.57 -8.18
CA PHE A 438 -21.66 9.29 -6.91
C PHE A 438 -22.24 8.43 -5.78
N PHE A 439 -23.29 7.66 -6.11
CA PHE A 439 -23.99 6.80 -5.19
C PHE A 439 -23.81 5.33 -5.54
N GLU A 440 -23.76 4.51 -4.52
CA GLU A 440 -23.90 3.06 -4.62
C GLU A 440 -25.05 2.59 -3.72
N LYS A 441 -25.57 1.39 -3.97
CA LYS A 441 -26.56 0.76 -3.10
C LYS A 441 -25.85 -0.08 -2.06
N ASP A 442 -26.09 0.22 -0.80
CA ASP A 442 -25.74 -0.66 0.29
C ASP A 442 -26.42 -2.02 0.12
N GLU A 443 -25.64 -3.11 0.14
CA GLU A 443 -26.16 -4.46 -0.14
C GLU A 443 -27.09 -4.99 0.94
N GLU A 444 -26.97 -4.52 2.20
CA GLU A 444 -27.77 -4.97 3.33
C GLU A 444 -29.07 -4.18 3.43
N THR A 445 -28.99 -2.87 3.34
CA THR A 445 -30.15 -1.97 3.52
C THR A 445 -30.88 -1.64 2.22
N GLY A 446 -30.18 -1.73 1.07
CA GLY A 446 -30.66 -1.30 -0.23
C GLY A 446 -30.77 0.21 -0.39
N GLU A 447 -30.28 0.97 0.57
CA GLU A 447 -30.27 2.44 0.55
C GLU A 447 -29.12 2.99 -0.27
N TRP A 448 -29.28 4.24 -0.75
CA TRP A 448 -28.21 4.94 -1.43
C TRP A 448 -27.21 5.51 -0.43
N VAL A 449 -25.94 5.17 -0.60
CA VAL A 449 -24.79 5.71 0.15
C VAL A 449 -23.83 6.38 -0.81
N ALA A 450 -23.05 7.35 -0.32
CA ALA A 450 -22.02 7.97 -1.13
C ALA A 450 -20.86 6.99 -1.35
N MET A 451 -20.44 6.81 -2.59
CA MET A 451 -19.34 5.90 -2.92
C MET A 451 -17.98 6.37 -2.37
N HIS A 452 -17.79 7.69 -2.29
CA HIS A 452 -16.59 8.30 -1.70
C HIS A 452 -16.97 8.97 -0.37
N HIS A 453 -17.32 10.24 -0.41
CA HIS A 453 -17.76 10.98 0.77
C HIS A 453 -18.79 12.07 0.39
N PRO A 454 -19.60 12.53 1.33
CA PRO A 454 -20.74 13.43 1.03
C PRO A 454 -20.34 14.82 0.56
N PHE A 455 -19.08 15.19 0.56
CA PHE A 455 -18.56 16.48 0.10
C PHE A 455 -18.04 16.44 -1.34
N THR A 456 -18.08 15.29 -2.00
CA THR A 456 -17.66 15.14 -3.39
C THR A 456 -18.58 15.92 -4.32
N MET A 457 -18.01 16.68 -5.26
CA MET A 457 -18.78 17.41 -6.26
C MET A 457 -19.33 16.44 -7.32
N PRO A 458 -20.64 16.43 -7.61
CA PRO A 458 -21.16 15.78 -8.81
C PRO A 458 -20.78 16.56 -10.08
N LYS A 459 -20.72 15.90 -11.23
CA LYS A 459 -20.65 16.59 -12.51
C LYS A 459 -21.88 17.48 -12.69
N GLU A 460 -21.69 18.69 -13.22
CA GLU A 460 -22.73 19.73 -13.31
C GLU A 460 -23.95 19.24 -14.08
N GLU A 461 -23.74 18.51 -15.17
CA GLU A 461 -24.80 17.93 -15.99
C GLU A 461 -25.64 16.86 -15.27
N CYS A 462 -25.13 16.30 -14.18
CA CYS A 462 -25.77 15.23 -13.39
C CYS A 462 -26.58 15.77 -12.20
N ILE A 463 -26.40 17.03 -11.79
CA ILE A 463 -27.07 17.63 -10.62
C ILE A 463 -28.60 17.52 -10.71
N GLN A 464 -29.15 17.60 -11.90
CA GLN A 464 -30.59 17.46 -12.14
C GLN A 464 -31.18 16.09 -11.78
N TYR A 465 -30.32 15.05 -11.62
CA TYR A 465 -30.75 13.68 -11.30
C TYR A 465 -30.74 13.39 -9.82
N LEU A 466 -30.20 14.26 -8.96
CA LEU A 466 -30.08 14.04 -7.53
C LEU A 466 -31.41 13.64 -6.85
N ASP A 467 -32.50 14.31 -7.22
CA ASP A 467 -33.82 14.09 -6.65
C ASP A 467 -34.65 13.03 -7.41
N SER A 468 -34.29 12.72 -8.66
CA SER A 468 -35.11 11.87 -9.55
C SER A 468 -34.52 10.48 -9.79
N ASP A 469 -33.21 10.37 -9.97
CA ASP A 469 -32.53 9.13 -10.28
C ASP A 469 -31.06 9.17 -9.82
N PRO A 470 -30.77 8.91 -8.54
CA PRO A 470 -29.40 8.94 -8.00
C PRO A 470 -28.40 8.03 -8.73
N SER A 471 -28.87 6.96 -9.40
CA SER A 471 -28.00 6.06 -10.18
C SER A 471 -27.30 6.72 -11.38
N ARG A 472 -27.79 7.87 -11.82
CA ARG A 472 -27.25 8.63 -12.95
C ARG A 472 -26.28 9.74 -12.53
N VAL A 473 -26.06 9.91 -11.24
CA VAL A 473 -25.18 10.96 -10.74
C VAL A 473 -23.74 10.47 -10.79
N ILE A 474 -22.92 11.15 -11.56
CA ILE A 474 -21.48 10.91 -11.72
C ILE A 474 -20.71 11.91 -10.86
N ALA A 475 -19.74 11.44 -10.11
CA ALA A 475 -18.88 12.25 -9.26
C ALA A 475 -17.68 12.82 -10.04
N LYS A 476 -17.23 14.03 -9.68
CA LYS A 476 -15.91 14.55 -10.01
C LYS A 476 -14.86 13.95 -9.07
N ALA A 477 -14.78 12.61 -9.06
CA ALA A 477 -13.83 11.81 -8.29
C ALA A 477 -12.89 11.07 -9.22
N PHE A 478 -11.67 10.81 -8.74
CA PHE A 478 -10.61 10.19 -9.51
C PHE A 478 -9.65 9.44 -8.60
N ASP A 479 -9.26 8.23 -9.02
CA ASP A 479 -8.28 7.40 -8.34
C ASP A 479 -7.07 7.16 -9.24
N LEU A 480 -5.88 7.23 -8.66
CA LEU A 480 -4.65 6.81 -9.35
C LEU A 480 -4.30 5.38 -8.95
N THR A 481 -4.18 4.53 -9.95
CA THR A 481 -3.75 3.15 -9.76
C THR A 481 -2.37 2.91 -10.39
N LEU A 482 -1.62 1.99 -9.81
CA LEU A 482 -0.35 1.50 -10.34
C LEU A 482 -0.35 -0.02 -10.25
N ASN A 483 -0.22 -0.71 -11.40
CA ASN A 483 -0.09 -2.16 -11.44
C ASN A 483 -1.21 -2.91 -10.68
N GLY A 484 -2.44 -2.41 -10.77
CA GLY A 484 -3.58 -3.04 -10.09
C GLY A 484 -3.72 -2.67 -8.60
N VAL A 485 -2.95 -1.71 -8.11
CA VAL A 485 -3.02 -1.19 -6.74
C VAL A 485 -3.44 0.27 -6.76
N GLU A 486 -4.47 0.62 -6.02
CA GLU A 486 -4.88 2.00 -5.79
C GLU A 486 -3.84 2.71 -4.92
N LEU A 487 -3.21 3.74 -5.47
CA LEU A 487 -2.23 4.58 -4.77
C LEU A 487 -2.88 5.75 -4.06
N SER A 488 -3.89 6.32 -4.67
CA SER A 488 -4.50 7.55 -4.19
C SER A 488 -5.93 7.70 -4.67
N SER A 489 -6.73 8.41 -3.90
CA SER A 489 -8.10 8.78 -4.21
C SER A 489 -8.31 10.27 -3.96
N GLY A 490 -9.08 10.91 -4.82
CA GLY A 490 -9.35 12.35 -4.74
C GLY A 490 -10.67 12.76 -5.39
N SER A 491 -11.06 14.00 -5.13
CA SER A 491 -12.24 14.59 -5.76
C SER A 491 -12.23 16.12 -5.72
N MET A 492 -13.06 16.74 -6.54
CA MET A 492 -13.52 18.11 -6.32
C MET A 492 -14.54 18.14 -5.20
N ARG A 493 -14.68 19.29 -4.51
CA ARG A 493 -15.56 19.43 -3.35
C ARG A 493 -16.78 20.28 -3.68
N ILE A 494 -17.92 19.97 -3.04
CA ILE A 494 -19.08 20.84 -3.04
C ILE A 494 -18.76 22.05 -2.17
N THR A 495 -18.88 23.24 -2.73
CA THR A 495 -18.70 24.51 -2.00
C THR A 495 -19.98 25.34 -1.93
N ASN A 496 -20.99 24.96 -2.70
CA ASN A 496 -22.31 25.58 -2.68
C ASN A 496 -23.17 24.96 -1.56
N PRO A 497 -23.64 25.76 -0.57
CA PRO A 497 -24.43 25.25 0.55
C PRO A 497 -25.74 24.58 0.14
N GLU A 498 -26.43 25.14 -0.86
CA GLU A 498 -27.71 24.59 -1.33
C GLU A 498 -27.53 23.22 -1.99
N LEU A 499 -26.45 23.05 -2.78
CA LEU A 499 -26.11 21.77 -3.37
C LEU A 499 -25.70 20.76 -2.29
N GLN A 500 -24.91 21.20 -1.29
CA GLN A 500 -24.50 20.33 -0.18
C GLN A 500 -25.71 19.84 0.63
N GLU A 501 -26.69 20.72 0.88
CA GLU A 501 -27.93 20.33 1.55
C GLU A 501 -28.70 19.28 0.76
N LYS A 502 -28.83 19.46 -0.57
CA LYS A 502 -29.44 18.44 -1.44
C LYS A 502 -28.74 17.09 -1.37
N MET A 503 -27.40 17.11 -1.34
CA MET A 503 -26.61 15.88 -1.21
C MET A 503 -26.85 15.17 0.12
N PHE A 504 -26.89 15.90 1.23
CA PHE A 504 -27.22 15.32 2.52
C PHE A 504 -28.64 14.71 2.57
N ARG A 505 -29.61 15.36 1.95
CA ARG A 505 -30.98 14.83 1.83
C ARG A 505 -31.04 13.58 0.96
N ALA A 506 -30.29 13.54 -0.14
CA ALA A 506 -30.20 12.34 -0.99
C ALA A 506 -29.62 11.13 -0.22
N LEU A 507 -28.73 11.39 0.76
CA LEU A 507 -28.18 10.41 1.69
C LEU A 507 -29.06 10.17 2.94
N LYS A 508 -30.25 10.77 3.00
CA LYS A 508 -31.22 10.65 4.10
C LYS A 508 -30.68 11.07 5.47
N LEU A 509 -29.67 11.96 5.52
CA LEU A 509 -29.18 12.51 6.79
C LEU A 509 -30.19 13.51 7.36
N THR A 510 -30.43 13.44 8.66
CA THR A 510 -31.26 14.41 9.37
C THR A 510 -30.49 15.70 9.66
N ASP A 511 -31.24 16.80 9.90
CA ASP A 511 -30.59 18.09 10.23
C ASP A 511 -29.74 17.98 11.51
N GLU A 512 -30.18 17.19 12.49
CA GLU A 512 -29.43 16.92 13.73
C GLU A 512 -28.13 16.14 13.45
N GLU A 513 -28.15 15.18 12.54
CA GLU A 513 -26.96 14.41 12.15
C GLU A 513 -25.97 15.29 11.38
N ILE A 514 -26.47 16.13 10.46
CA ILE A 514 -25.66 17.08 9.68
C ILE A 514 -24.97 18.06 10.64
N GLU A 515 -25.73 18.70 11.54
CA GLU A 515 -25.18 19.64 12.51
C GLU A 515 -24.18 18.96 13.45
N ALA A 516 -24.52 17.75 13.94
CA ALA A 516 -23.65 17.01 14.84
C ALA A 516 -22.32 16.59 14.20
N LYS A 517 -22.33 16.17 12.91
CA LYS A 517 -21.14 15.64 12.23
C LYS A 517 -20.36 16.71 11.48
N PHE A 518 -21.06 17.61 10.76
CA PHE A 518 -20.49 18.47 9.74
C PHE A 518 -20.81 19.96 9.92
N GLY A 519 -21.60 20.33 10.95
CA GLY A 519 -22.13 21.68 11.14
C GLY A 519 -21.08 22.78 11.03
N PHE A 520 -19.90 22.56 11.60
CA PHE A 520 -18.81 23.55 11.56
C PHE A 520 -18.19 23.73 10.16
N LEU A 521 -18.19 22.71 9.29
CA LEU A 521 -17.74 22.83 7.90
C LEU A 521 -18.81 23.54 7.05
N VAL A 522 -20.07 23.14 7.20
CA VAL A 522 -21.21 23.80 6.50
C VAL A 522 -21.30 25.27 6.90
N GLU A 523 -21.08 25.60 8.16
CA GLU A 523 -21.01 26.98 8.63
C GLU A 523 -19.85 27.76 7.98
N ALA A 524 -18.66 27.14 7.91
CA ALA A 524 -17.51 27.78 7.28
C ALA A 524 -17.75 28.15 5.81
N TYR A 525 -18.48 27.32 5.07
CA TYR A 525 -18.80 27.58 3.66
C TYR A 525 -19.68 28.82 3.44
N LYS A 526 -20.46 29.24 4.43
CA LYS A 526 -21.26 30.45 4.37
C LYS A 526 -20.43 31.74 4.30
N TYR A 527 -19.15 31.65 4.68
CA TYR A 527 -18.21 32.78 4.65
C TYR A 527 -17.37 32.87 3.38
N GLY A 528 -17.69 32.08 2.36
CA GLY A 528 -17.05 32.10 1.06
C GLY A 528 -15.97 31.03 0.90
N ALA A 529 -16.36 29.85 0.46
CA ALA A 529 -15.46 28.77 0.10
C ALA A 529 -15.05 28.88 -1.38
N PRO A 530 -13.76 28.90 -1.71
CA PRO A 530 -13.32 28.82 -3.10
C PRO A 530 -13.64 27.42 -3.69
N PRO A 531 -13.84 27.27 -4.99
CA PRO A 531 -13.84 25.96 -5.61
C PRO A 531 -12.48 25.28 -5.32
N HIS A 532 -12.50 24.07 -4.77
CA HIS A 532 -11.29 23.36 -4.39
C HIS A 532 -11.43 21.86 -4.55
N GLY A 533 -10.33 21.18 -4.57
CA GLY A 533 -10.24 19.74 -4.63
C GLY A 533 -8.87 19.25 -4.20
N GLY A 534 -8.77 17.97 -3.98
CA GLY A 534 -7.52 17.38 -3.53
C GLY A 534 -7.56 15.87 -3.48
N MET A 535 -6.49 15.30 -2.94
CA MET A 535 -6.27 13.87 -2.99
C MET A 535 -5.38 13.43 -1.83
N GLY A 536 -5.57 12.20 -1.39
CA GLY A 536 -4.71 11.52 -0.45
C GLY A 536 -3.94 10.38 -1.11
N ILE A 537 -2.61 10.43 -1.09
CA ILE A 537 -1.72 9.42 -1.67
C ILE A 537 -1.17 8.54 -0.55
N GLY A 538 -1.39 7.23 -0.61
CA GLY A 538 -0.87 6.28 0.38
C GLY A 538 0.65 6.14 0.30
N LEU A 539 1.42 6.84 1.14
CA LEU A 539 2.88 6.78 1.17
C LEU A 539 3.40 5.35 1.37
N ASP A 540 2.71 4.56 2.20
CA ASP A 540 3.06 3.17 2.46
C ASP A 540 2.94 2.31 1.19
N ARG A 541 1.84 2.45 0.44
CA ARG A 541 1.62 1.73 -0.83
C ARG A 541 2.60 2.15 -1.92
N VAL A 542 2.83 3.46 -2.07
CA VAL A 542 3.86 3.98 -2.99
C VAL A 542 5.21 3.37 -2.66
N THR A 543 5.60 3.39 -1.39
CA THR A 543 6.89 2.81 -0.97
C THR A 543 6.94 1.31 -1.25
N MET A 544 5.90 0.56 -0.91
CA MET A 544 5.80 -0.88 -1.15
C MET A 544 6.03 -1.23 -2.63
N LEU A 545 5.34 -0.55 -3.53
CA LEU A 545 5.46 -0.81 -4.97
C LEU A 545 6.82 -0.41 -5.53
N LEU A 546 7.39 0.73 -5.09
CA LEU A 546 8.70 1.18 -5.56
C LEU A 546 9.86 0.34 -4.99
N CYS A 547 9.67 -0.33 -3.85
CA CYS A 547 10.61 -1.31 -3.29
C CYS A 547 10.45 -2.71 -3.90
N GLY A 548 9.36 -2.98 -4.62
CA GLY A 548 8.99 -4.34 -5.05
C GLY A 548 8.65 -5.27 -3.87
N ALA A 549 8.12 -4.71 -2.78
CA ALA A 549 7.73 -5.48 -1.59
C ALA A 549 6.28 -5.99 -1.71
N ASP A 550 6.00 -7.14 -1.12
CA ASP A 550 4.68 -7.80 -1.16
C ASP A 550 3.75 -7.35 -0.04
N SER A 551 4.27 -6.67 0.98
CA SER A 551 3.50 -6.29 2.17
C SER A 551 3.90 -4.90 2.69
N LEU A 552 2.91 -4.15 3.21
CA LEU A 552 3.16 -2.90 3.92
C LEU A 552 4.04 -3.08 5.17
N ARG A 553 4.07 -4.29 5.75
CA ARG A 553 4.95 -4.61 6.88
C ARG A 553 6.44 -4.51 6.53
N ASP A 554 6.79 -4.67 5.25
CA ASP A 554 8.19 -4.57 4.80
C ASP A 554 8.66 -3.11 4.63
N VAL A 555 7.73 -2.17 4.58
CA VAL A 555 7.99 -0.72 4.41
C VAL A 555 7.56 0.12 5.62
N THR A 556 7.11 -0.54 6.69
CA THR A 556 6.74 0.08 7.97
C THR A 556 7.71 -0.39 9.06
N ALA A 557 8.26 0.55 9.85
CA ALA A 557 9.27 0.21 10.85
C ALA A 557 8.73 -0.77 11.90
N PHE A 558 7.58 -0.47 12.51
CA PHE A 558 6.93 -1.27 13.54
C PHE A 558 5.46 -1.50 13.16
N PRO A 559 5.20 -2.48 12.27
CA PRO A 559 3.85 -2.76 11.78
C PRO A 559 3.04 -3.59 12.77
N LYS A 560 1.73 -3.58 12.61
CA LYS A 560 0.82 -4.50 13.28
C LYS A 560 0.58 -5.76 12.45
N VAL A 561 0.31 -6.88 13.12
CA VAL A 561 -0.10 -8.14 12.49
C VAL A 561 -1.60 -8.16 12.21
N GLN A 562 -2.10 -9.24 11.60
CA GLN A 562 -3.47 -9.30 11.09
C GLN A 562 -4.56 -9.08 12.15
N ASN A 563 -4.33 -9.42 13.40
CA ASN A 563 -5.23 -9.17 14.53
C ASN A 563 -5.06 -7.79 15.19
N ALA A 564 -4.43 -6.83 14.50
CA ALA A 564 -4.14 -5.48 14.94
C ALA A 564 -3.20 -5.36 16.15
N SER A 565 -2.54 -6.44 16.57
CA SER A 565 -1.52 -6.39 17.64
C SER A 565 -0.12 -6.07 17.10
N GLU A 566 0.73 -5.51 17.95
CA GLU A 566 2.15 -5.31 17.69
C GLU A 566 2.94 -6.22 18.64
N LEU A 567 3.69 -7.17 18.05
CA LEU A 567 4.27 -8.28 18.79
C LEU A 567 5.50 -7.91 19.64
N MET A 568 6.18 -6.80 19.34
CA MET A 568 7.38 -6.38 20.04
C MET A 568 7.03 -5.77 21.41
N SER A 569 6.05 -4.88 21.46
CA SER A 569 5.59 -4.23 22.70
C SER A 569 4.40 -4.94 23.36
N ALA A 570 3.83 -5.96 22.69
CA ALA A 570 2.60 -6.64 23.08
C ALA A 570 1.38 -5.68 23.18
N CYS A 571 1.29 -4.72 22.29
CA CYS A 571 0.19 -3.76 22.19
C CYS A 571 -0.91 -4.33 21.26
N PRO A 572 -2.24 -4.14 21.59
CA PRO A 572 -2.77 -3.44 22.76
C PRO A 572 -2.59 -4.23 24.05
N ALA A 573 -2.51 -3.51 25.16
CA ALA A 573 -2.34 -4.08 26.49
C ALA A 573 -3.38 -3.53 27.47
N PRO A 574 -3.71 -4.27 28.55
CA PRO A 574 -4.54 -3.77 29.62
C PRO A 574 -3.95 -2.48 30.25
N VAL A 575 -4.81 -1.58 30.69
CA VAL A 575 -4.44 -0.42 31.49
C VAL A 575 -4.84 -0.62 32.95
N ASP A 576 -4.13 0.05 33.86
CA ASP A 576 -4.42 -0.05 35.28
C ASP A 576 -5.77 0.62 35.62
N LYS A 577 -6.37 0.15 36.72
CA LYS A 577 -7.67 0.62 37.19
C LYS A 577 -7.66 2.11 37.55
N GLU A 578 -6.56 2.61 38.09
CA GLU A 578 -6.44 4.03 38.49
C GLU A 578 -6.54 4.95 37.27
N SER A 579 -5.91 4.55 36.15
CA SER A 579 -6.03 5.24 34.87
C SER A 579 -7.47 5.25 34.33
N LEU A 580 -8.20 4.14 34.46
CA LEU A 580 -9.61 4.05 34.05
C LEU A 580 -10.51 4.91 34.95
N ASP A 581 -10.29 4.87 36.28
CA ASP A 581 -11.07 5.65 37.24
C ASP A 581 -10.90 7.17 36.99
N VAL A 582 -9.67 7.63 36.67
CA VAL A 582 -9.40 9.03 36.29
C VAL A 582 -10.15 9.45 35.02
N LEU A 583 -10.37 8.52 34.10
CA LEU A 583 -11.11 8.77 32.86
C LEU A 583 -12.64 8.65 33.05
N GLY A 584 -13.10 8.10 34.17
CA GLY A 584 -14.51 7.82 34.44
C GLY A 584 -15.10 6.74 33.53
N ILE A 585 -14.29 5.74 33.13
CA ILE A 585 -14.69 4.63 32.27
C ILE A 585 -14.42 3.27 32.95
N ALA A 586 -15.10 2.23 32.52
CA ALA A 586 -14.90 0.87 33.00
C ALA A 586 -14.90 -0.12 31.82
N VAL A 587 -14.11 -1.19 31.96
CA VAL A 587 -14.17 -2.33 31.06
C VAL A 587 -15.29 -3.23 31.56
N THR A 588 -16.31 -3.45 30.75
CA THR A 588 -17.52 -4.23 31.11
C THR A 588 -17.46 -5.66 30.59
N ASP A 589 -16.65 -5.94 29.58
CA ASP A 589 -16.43 -7.25 29.00
C ASP A 589 -14.94 -7.50 28.89
N THR A 590 -14.47 -8.58 29.51
CA THR A 590 -13.06 -9.01 29.51
C THR A 590 -12.84 -10.34 28.81
N GLU A 591 -13.91 -10.93 28.22
CA GLU A 591 -13.78 -12.13 27.40
C GLU A 591 -13.39 -11.76 25.96
N ALA A 592 -12.11 -11.88 25.65
CA ALA A 592 -11.55 -11.89 24.31
C ALA A 592 -10.67 -13.13 24.14
#